data_0e5b73bbcc2a4c72911761ecbbe54f75
#
_entry.id   0e5b73bbcc2a4c72911761ecbbe54f75
#
_cell.length_a   1.000
_cell.length_b   1.000
_cell.length_c   1.000
_cell.angle_alpha   90.00
_cell.angle_beta   90.00
_cell.angle_gamma   90.00
#
_symmetry.space_group_name_H-M   'P 1'
#
loop_
_entity.id
_entity.type
_entity.pdbx_description
1 polymer ?
#
loop_
_entity_poly.entity_id
_entity_poly.type
_entity_poly.pdbx_seq_one_letter_code
_entity_poly.pdbx_strand_id
1 'polypeptide(L)'
;LAVFGQGYGTQPADALILPVGVAGTVYEDMELGTRGGTITIANLEDPKSWNDMTAHETSTTFFTSRQHRGLVNLDHISGALVPDLAKSWDLSDDSLVITFHLREGLMWSDGEAITADDVVFTYNDLLLNEDVDSNARDGQLLPDDTYPVCAKVDDYTVTFTMSVIFRPALNSLSFAIMPEHALAQYVHKLNPEVPVGTFNEAWTLDTPLTDLVGNGPYIITDYQPNVSVTMSRNPYYYGYDPAGTQLPYYDTMISAIVSNQDVMMLKFRNGETDVFGLRPEDIAILLPESASKGFQVLITDQPGYGTTWFLINQDIGLAEGTDAEKREIYRNVKFREAMAHTIDKETMIQNVLNGLGGAQWSPVSVPSPFYAGRDFYGGPITENNAVIFEYDPAKAAALLDEIGVVDADGDGFRDLPSGDPLTIEINANDNTTRVASCLILTDDWNAIGINATFQVVDFNTLVDRLFGSSGDLIYLGLTGGDEPNGGSNVYRSCGSLHAYRYSACDEPDDIDTRIDELLALGAGTFDIDEAFEYYVEYQQLLSAQLGYVYTVVQSFQYA
;
A
#
# COMPACT_ATOMS: atom_id res chain seq x y z
N LEU A 1 0.48 -33.02 -8.26
CA LEU A 1 -0.74 -32.84 -7.45
C LEU A 1 -0.26 -32.72 -6.01
N ALA A 2 -0.18 -31.50 -5.48
CA ALA A 2 0.06 -31.28 -4.06
C ALA A 2 -1.09 -31.96 -3.29
N VAL A 3 -0.74 -32.80 -2.32
CA VAL A 3 -1.73 -33.44 -1.44
C VAL A 3 -2.09 -32.40 -0.38
N PHE A 4 -3.03 -31.51 -0.72
CA PHE A 4 -3.70 -30.71 0.30
C PHE A 4 -4.48 -31.65 1.22
N GLY A 5 -4.56 -31.32 2.52
CA GLY A 5 -5.34 -32.09 3.48
C GLY A 5 -6.79 -32.29 3.01
N GLN A 6 -7.51 -33.20 3.64
CA GLN A 6 -8.88 -33.58 3.20
C GLN A 6 -9.91 -32.46 3.42
N GLY A 7 -9.51 -31.31 4.03
CA GLY A 7 -10.39 -30.23 4.41
C GLY A 7 -11.27 -30.55 5.62
N TYR A 8 -12.13 -29.61 5.98
CA TYR A 8 -13.14 -29.87 7.00
C TYR A 8 -14.14 -30.89 6.46
N GLY A 9 -14.32 -32.00 7.15
CA GLY A 9 -15.38 -32.96 6.81
C GLY A 9 -16.79 -32.38 7.00
N THR A 10 -16.93 -31.41 7.91
CA THR A 10 -18.14 -30.62 8.19
C THR A 10 -17.72 -29.20 8.51
N GLN A 11 -18.64 -28.24 8.33
CA GLN A 11 -18.41 -26.83 8.70
C GLN A 11 -17.97 -26.74 10.17
N PRO A 12 -16.87 -26.02 10.48
CA PRO A 12 -16.46 -25.72 11.85
C PRO A 12 -17.58 -25.02 12.65
N ALA A 13 -17.68 -25.29 13.95
CA ALA A 13 -18.71 -24.68 14.79
C ALA A 13 -18.56 -23.15 14.86
N ASP A 14 -17.31 -22.68 14.86
CA ASP A 14 -16.95 -21.25 14.91
C ASP A 14 -16.59 -20.70 13.50
N ALA A 15 -17.14 -21.27 12.42
CA ALA A 15 -16.90 -20.77 11.06
C ALA A 15 -17.26 -19.29 10.92
N LEU A 16 -16.53 -18.58 10.05
CA LEU A 16 -16.88 -17.22 9.63
C LEU A 16 -18.07 -17.29 8.65
N ILE A 17 -19.20 -16.69 9.00
CA ILE A 17 -20.35 -16.61 8.10
C ILE A 17 -20.41 -15.21 7.49
N LEU A 18 -20.16 -15.12 6.17
CA LEU A 18 -20.34 -13.87 5.44
C LEU A 18 -21.83 -13.68 5.13
N PRO A 19 -22.44 -12.53 5.48
CA PRO A 19 -23.89 -12.33 5.41
C PRO A 19 -24.40 -12.01 3.98
N VAL A 20 -23.96 -12.75 2.96
CA VAL A 20 -24.34 -12.60 1.56
C VAL A 20 -25.84 -12.80 1.38
N GLY A 21 -26.53 -11.81 0.80
CA GLY A 21 -27.97 -11.84 0.56
C GLY A 21 -28.81 -11.69 1.83
N VAL A 22 -28.23 -11.28 2.96
CA VAL A 22 -28.96 -11.09 4.22
C VAL A 22 -29.54 -9.67 4.28
N ALA A 23 -30.86 -9.57 4.40
CA ALA A 23 -31.56 -8.29 4.47
C ALA A 23 -31.11 -7.43 5.66
N GLY A 24 -30.93 -6.14 5.43
CA GLY A 24 -30.46 -5.18 6.42
C GLY A 24 -28.94 -5.15 6.62
N THR A 25 -28.17 -5.86 5.81
CA THR A 25 -26.70 -5.77 5.73
C THR A 25 -26.27 -5.10 4.44
N VAL A 26 -25.01 -4.66 4.37
CA VAL A 26 -24.42 -4.12 3.13
C VAL A 26 -24.29 -5.17 2.01
N TYR A 27 -24.55 -6.43 2.32
CA TYR A 27 -24.51 -7.57 1.41
C TYR A 27 -25.90 -8.02 0.94
N GLU A 28 -26.99 -7.29 1.27
CA GLU A 28 -28.37 -7.75 0.98
C GLU A 28 -28.67 -7.92 -0.52
N ASP A 29 -28.03 -7.11 -1.37
CA ASP A 29 -28.19 -7.17 -2.82
C ASP A 29 -27.27 -8.21 -3.49
N MET A 30 -26.41 -8.88 -2.74
CA MET A 30 -25.54 -9.91 -3.26
C MET A 30 -26.27 -11.25 -3.37
N GLU A 31 -26.09 -11.91 -4.51
CA GLU A 31 -26.61 -13.26 -4.73
C GLU A 31 -25.64 -14.32 -4.21
N LEU A 32 -26.19 -15.43 -3.68
CA LEU A 32 -25.41 -16.60 -3.34
C LEU A 32 -24.79 -17.19 -4.61
N GLY A 33 -23.49 -17.37 -4.59
CA GLY A 33 -22.76 -17.95 -5.71
C GLY A 33 -22.91 -19.47 -5.80
N THR A 34 -22.48 -20.01 -6.91
CA THR A 34 -22.38 -21.48 -7.12
C THR A 34 -20.90 -21.87 -7.07
N ARG A 35 -20.61 -22.91 -6.27
CA ARG A 35 -19.25 -23.42 -6.13
C ARG A 35 -18.76 -24.09 -7.40
N GLY A 36 -17.52 -23.82 -7.79
CA GLY A 36 -16.83 -24.43 -8.92
C GLY A 36 -16.26 -23.42 -9.89
N GLY A 37 -15.54 -23.93 -10.87
CA GLY A 37 -14.98 -23.11 -11.95
C GLY A 37 -13.67 -22.41 -11.60
N THR A 38 -13.24 -21.62 -12.57
CA THR A 38 -11.98 -20.85 -12.53
C THR A 38 -12.27 -19.39 -12.77
N ILE A 39 -11.65 -18.51 -12.00
CA ILE A 39 -11.56 -17.08 -12.30
C ILE A 39 -10.15 -16.80 -12.83
N THR A 40 -10.08 -16.11 -13.96
CA THR A 40 -8.82 -15.70 -14.59
C THR A 40 -8.72 -14.19 -14.57
N ILE A 41 -7.60 -13.70 -14.06
CA ILE A 41 -7.26 -12.27 -14.03
C ILE A 41 -5.90 -12.07 -14.67
N ALA A 42 -5.44 -10.83 -14.79
CA ALA A 42 -4.09 -10.54 -15.27
C ALA A 42 -3.37 -9.55 -14.34
N ASN A 43 -2.07 -9.74 -14.16
CA ASN A 43 -1.14 -8.86 -13.48
C ASN A 43 0.03 -8.51 -14.39
N LEU A 44 0.68 -7.37 -14.12
CA LEU A 44 1.81 -6.89 -14.94
C LEU A 44 3.15 -7.52 -14.53
N GLU A 45 3.26 -7.93 -13.27
CA GLU A 45 4.55 -8.33 -12.68
C GLU A 45 4.44 -9.67 -11.95
N ASP A 46 5.55 -10.39 -11.95
CA ASP A 46 5.73 -11.53 -11.05
C ASP A 46 5.85 -11.08 -9.58
N PRO A 47 5.43 -11.92 -8.63
CA PRO A 47 5.78 -11.71 -7.22
C PRO A 47 7.30 -11.78 -7.03
N LYS A 48 7.80 -11.13 -5.97
CA LYS A 48 9.20 -11.24 -5.55
C LYS A 48 9.45 -12.43 -4.60
N SER A 49 8.44 -12.77 -3.82
CA SER A 49 8.48 -13.87 -2.85
C SER A 49 7.07 -14.40 -2.56
N TRP A 50 6.99 -15.40 -1.68
CA TRP A 50 5.73 -15.88 -1.11
C TRP A 50 5.60 -15.53 0.39
N ASN A 51 6.51 -14.69 0.91
CA ASN A 51 6.57 -14.29 2.31
C ASN A 51 5.79 -13.00 2.53
N ASP A 52 4.62 -13.09 3.16
CA ASP A 52 3.76 -11.93 3.41
C ASP A 52 4.39 -10.91 4.37
N MET A 53 5.15 -11.41 5.36
CA MET A 53 5.74 -10.56 6.40
C MET A 53 6.80 -9.58 5.85
N THR A 54 7.52 -9.99 4.79
CA THR A 54 8.58 -9.20 4.16
C THR A 54 8.16 -8.57 2.82
N ALA A 55 6.90 -8.70 2.45
CA ALA A 55 6.38 -8.15 1.21
C ALA A 55 6.08 -6.65 1.35
N HIS A 56 6.69 -5.83 0.51
CA HIS A 56 6.53 -4.37 0.50
C HIS A 56 5.82 -3.84 -0.77
N GLU A 57 5.61 -4.70 -1.76
CA GLU A 57 5.06 -4.32 -3.05
C GLU A 57 3.81 -5.13 -3.42
N THR A 58 2.97 -4.50 -4.24
CA THR A 58 1.67 -5.09 -4.65
C THR A 58 1.81 -6.32 -5.52
N SER A 59 2.92 -6.50 -6.25
CA SER A 59 3.17 -7.70 -7.05
C SER A 59 3.24 -8.97 -6.20
N THR A 60 3.74 -8.88 -4.96
CA THR A 60 3.77 -9.98 -3.98
C THR A 60 2.49 -10.01 -3.13
N THR A 61 2.10 -8.88 -2.51
CA THR A 61 0.96 -8.85 -1.58
C THR A 61 -0.36 -9.20 -2.24
N PHE A 62 -0.49 -9.04 -3.56
CA PHE A 62 -1.64 -9.51 -4.31
C PHE A 62 -1.91 -11.02 -4.11
N PHE A 63 -0.88 -11.83 -4.03
CA PHE A 63 -0.99 -13.27 -3.83
C PHE A 63 -1.03 -13.65 -2.35
N THR A 64 -0.12 -13.09 -1.56
CA THR A 64 0.04 -13.47 -0.15
C THR A 64 -1.16 -13.07 0.70
N SER A 65 -1.83 -11.94 0.43
CA SER A 65 -3.06 -11.53 1.11
C SER A 65 -4.26 -12.46 0.87
N ARG A 66 -4.22 -13.28 -0.18
CA ARG A 66 -5.21 -14.33 -0.44
C ARG A 66 -4.86 -15.64 0.23
N GLN A 67 -3.59 -15.83 0.56
CA GLN A 67 -3.08 -17.00 1.25
C GLN A 67 -3.10 -16.85 2.77
N HIS A 68 -2.99 -15.62 3.29
CA HIS A 68 -2.95 -15.34 4.71
C HIS A 68 -4.05 -14.37 5.14
N ARG A 69 -4.54 -14.56 6.37
CA ARG A 69 -5.56 -13.73 7.01
C ARG A 69 -5.10 -13.32 8.41
N GLY A 70 -5.62 -12.20 8.89
CA GLY A 70 -5.33 -11.65 10.21
C GLY A 70 -6.42 -11.95 11.25
N LEU A 71 -6.28 -11.36 12.43
CA LEU A 71 -7.28 -11.44 13.50
C LEU A 71 -8.58 -10.77 13.11
N VAL A 72 -8.49 -9.62 12.49
CA VAL A 72 -9.56 -8.81 11.94
C VAL A 72 -9.28 -8.49 10.48
N ASN A 73 -10.29 -8.11 9.74
CA ASN A 73 -10.17 -7.73 8.34
C ASN A 73 -10.93 -6.43 8.07
N LEU A 74 -10.42 -5.62 7.14
CA LEU A 74 -11.18 -4.48 6.61
C LEU A 74 -12.21 -5.01 5.59
N ASP A 75 -13.48 -4.81 5.91
CA ASP A 75 -14.55 -5.07 4.94
C ASP A 75 -14.64 -3.91 3.95
N HIS A 76 -14.22 -4.16 2.73
CA HIS A 76 -14.17 -3.14 1.67
C HIS A 76 -15.55 -2.63 1.20
N ILE A 77 -16.63 -3.27 1.61
CA ILE A 77 -18.00 -2.84 1.26
C ILE A 77 -18.52 -1.84 2.28
N SER A 78 -18.36 -2.16 3.57
CA SER A 78 -18.80 -1.29 4.66
C SER A 78 -17.76 -0.28 5.12
N GLY A 79 -16.48 -0.48 4.79
CA GLY A 79 -15.35 0.27 5.35
C GLY A 79 -15.05 -0.06 6.82
N ALA A 80 -15.72 -1.04 7.41
CA ALA A 80 -15.57 -1.38 8.82
C ALA A 80 -14.55 -2.50 9.03
N LEU A 81 -13.86 -2.50 10.17
CA LEU A 81 -13.12 -3.67 10.65
C LEU A 81 -14.11 -4.73 11.15
N VAL A 82 -13.97 -5.93 10.63
CA VAL A 82 -14.84 -7.07 10.94
C VAL A 82 -14.03 -8.24 11.51
N PRO A 83 -14.66 -9.11 12.32
CA PRO A 83 -14.04 -10.34 12.80
C PRO A 83 -13.54 -11.22 11.64
N ASP A 84 -12.31 -11.79 11.79
CA ASP A 84 -11.78 -12.78 10.84
C ASP A 84 -11.31 -14.03 11.60
N LEU A 85 -10.00 -14.28 11.84
CA LEU A 85 -9.53 -15.38 12.70
C LEU A 85 -10.02 -15.21 14.15
N ALA A 86 -10.08 -13.99 14.66
CA ALA A 86 -10.80 -13.71 15.89
C ALA A 86 -12.31 -13.66 15.61
N LYS A 87 -13.11 -14.35 16.43
CA LYS A 87 -14.58 -14.27 16.39
C LYS A 87 -15.13 -13.01 17.05
N SER A 88 -14.37 -12.44 17.98
CA SER A 88 -14.69 -11.21 18.71
C SER A 88 -13.45 -10.66 19.42
N TRP A 89 -13.56 -9.45 19.92
CA TRP A 89 -12.59 -8.83 20.80
C TRP A 89 -13.28 -7.99 21.86
N ASP A 90 -12.61 -7.80 22.99
CA ASP A 90 -13.02 -6.92 24.08
C ASP A 90 -11.94 -5.86 24.32
N LEU A 91 -12.36 -4.63 24.60
CA LEU A 91 -11.49 -3.54 25.04
C LEU A 91 -11.71 -3.32 26.53
N SER A 92 -10.62 -3.23 27.31
CA SER A 92 -10.71 -2.93 28.75
C SER A 92 -11.27 -1.53 29.02
N ASP A 93 -11.81 -1.30 30.23
CA ASP A 93 -12.43 -0.03 30.62
C ASP A 93 -11.47 1.18 30.51
N ASP A 94 -10.17 0.95 30.70
CA ASP A 94 -9.13 1.96 30.54
C ASP A 94 -8.60 2.07 29.11
N SER A 95 -9.14 1.24 28.20
CA SER A 95 -8.77 1.19 26.78
C SER A 95 -7.30 0.82 26.51
N LEU A 96 -6.62 0.17 27.46
CA LEU A 96 -5.22 -0.22 27.33
C LEU A 96 -5.02 -1.70 26.99
N VAL A 97 -6.04 -2.54 27.09
CA VAL A 97 -5.94 -3.97 26.77
C VAL A 97 -6.99 -4.36 25.76
N ILE A 98 -6.56 -4.94 24.65
CA ILE A 98 -7.44 -5.61 23.69
C ILE A 98 -7.29 -7.11 23.90
N THR A 99 -8.40 -7.80 24.15
CA THR A 99 -8.46 -9.26 24.24
C THR A 99 -9.16 -9.81 23.02
N PHE A 100 -8.45 -10.60 22.21
CA PHE A 100 -9.02 -11.29 21.06
C PHE A 100 -9.40 -12.73 21.43
N HIS A 101 -10.61 -13.13 21.03
CA HIS A 101 -11.12 -14.49 21.13
C HIS A 101 -11.07 -15.15 19.76
N LEU A 102 -10.15 -16.09 19.57
CA LEU A 102 -9.99 -16.80 18.30
C LEU A 102 -11.15 -17.76 18.07
N ARG A 103 -11.41 -18.06 16.80
CA ARG A 103 -12.32 -19.15 16.41
C ARG A 103 -11.67 -20.49 16.72
N GLU A 104 -12.43 -21.40 17.31
CA GLU A 104 -11.92 -22.70 17.70
C GLU A 104 -12.01 -23.71 16.53
N GLY A 105 -11.05 -24.62 16.45
CA GLY A 105 -11.02 -25.71 15.48
C GLY A 105 -10.64 -25.28 14.05
N LEU A 106 -10.06 -24.07 13.89
CA LEU A 106 -9.50 -23.66 12.61
C LEU A 106 -8.17 -24.36 12.35
N MET A 107 -7.87 -24.58 11.08
CA MET A 107 -6.68 -25.30 10.61
C MET A 107 -5.97 -24.51 9.51
N TRP A 108 -4.67 -24.62 9.51
CA TRP A 108 -3.81 -24.27 8.39
C TRP A 108 -4.08 -25.18 7.18
N SER A 109 -3.59 -24.79 6.01
CA SER A 109 -3.81 -25.55 4.76
C SER A 109 -3.21 -26.96 4.74
N ASP A 110 -2.25 -27.24 5.59
CA ASP A 110 -1.64 -28.56 5.79
C ASP A 110 -2.37 -29.41 6.85
N GLY A 111 -3.33 -28.81 7.57
CA GLY A 111 -4.15 -29.50 8.57
C GLY A 111 -3.67 -29.35 10.02
N GLU A 112 -2.58 -28.59 10.28
CA GLU A 112 -2.19 -28.22 11.63
C GLU A 112 -3.17 -27.19 12.21
N ALA A 113 -3.34 -27.17 13.54
CA ALA A 113 -4.29 -26.29 14.20
C ALA A 113 -3.78 -24.84 14.23
N ILE A 114 -4.69 -23.89 14.03
CA ILE A 114 -4.43 -22.45 14.26
C ILE A 114 -4.73 -22.15 15.72
N THR A 115 -3.76 -21.58 16.42
CA THR A 115 -3.88 -21.27 17.85
C THR A 115 -3.30 -19.90 18.19
N ALA A 116 -3.42 -19.52 19.45
CA ALA A 116 -2.81 -18.31 20.01
C ALA A 116 -1.28 -18.30 19.91
N ASP A 117 -0.63 -19.46 19.78
CA ASP A 117 0.82 -19.55 19.59
C ASP A 117 1.24 -18.92 18.26
N ASP A 118 0.48 -19.16 17.17
CA ASP A 118 0.74 -18.54 15.86
C ASP A 118 0.64 -17.00 15.93
N VAL A 119 -0.32 -16.47 16.71
CA VAL A 119 -0.48 -15.02 16.90
C VAL A 119 0.71 -14.43 17.66
N VAL A 120 1.10 -15.07 18.78
CA VAL A 120 2.24 -14.65 19.60
C VAL A 120 3.54 -14.72 18.80
N PHE A 121 3.75 -15.82 18.07
CA PHE A 121 4.88 -15.98 17.16
C PHE A 121 4.93 -14.87 16.11
N THR A 122 3.81 -14.65 15.40
CA THR A 122 3.76 -13.62 14.36
C THR A 122 4.10 -12.24 14.91
N TYR A 123 3.53 -11.88 16.05
CA TYR A 123 3.74 -10.55 16.61
C TYR A 123 5.13 -10.39 17.25
N ASN A 124 5.50 -11.29 18.18
CA ASN A 124 6.70 -11.12 18.98
C ASN A 124 7.99 -11.58 18.28
N ASP A 125 7.91 -12.61 17.43
CA ASP A 125 9.09 -13.24 16.86
C ASP A 125 9.32 -12.87 15.39
N LEU A 126 8.29 -12.37 14.71
CA LEU A 126 8.42 -11.85 13.34
C LEU A 126 8.28 -10.33 13.31
N LEU A 127 7.09 -9.79 13.63
CA LEU A 127 6.79 -8.37 13.41
C LEU A 127 7.67 -7.44 14.25
N LEU A 128 7.85 -7.72 15.54
CA LEU A 128 8.71 -6.93 16.44
C LEU A 128 10.19 -7.33 16.40
N ASN A 129 10.55 -8.36 15.65
CA ASN A 129 11.93 -8.81 15.53
C ASN A 129 12.69 -7.91 14.54
N GLU A 130 13.72 -7.21 15.02
CA GLU A 130 14.54 -6.31 14.18
C GLU A 130 15.32 -7.04 13.08
N ASP A 131 15.50 -8.37 13.20
CA ASP A 131 16.12 -9.20 12.17
C ASP A 131 15.19 -9.48 10.98
N VAL A 132 13.89 -9.16 11.12
CA VAL A 132 12.85 -9.35 10.09
C VAL A 132 12.55 -8.02 9.41
N ASP A 133 12.64 -8.00 8.09
CA ASP A 133 12.34 -6.84 7.26
C ASP A 133 10.83 -6.71 7.06
N SER A 134 10.15 -6.07 8.02
CA SER A 134 8.71 -5.86 7.99
C SER A 134 8.34 -4.39 8.15
N ASN A 135 7.64 -3.82 7.16
CA ASN A 135 7.10 -2.46 7.24
C ASN A 135 5.88 -2.34 8.17
N ALA A 136 5.25 -3.45 8.54
CA ALA A 136 4.10 -3.47 9.45
C ALA A 136 4.47 -3.14 10.90
N ARG A 137 5.77 -3.24 11.27
CA ARG A 137 6.27 -2.87 12.60
C ARG A 137 6.00 -1.42 12.93
N ASP A 138 6.26 -0.51 12.01
CA ASP A 138 6.13 0.93 12.22
C ASP A 138 4.69 1.33 12.59
N GLY A 139 3.72 0.62 12.04
CA GLY A 139 2.29 0.80 12.35
C GLY A 139 1.88 0.35 13.76
N GLN A 140 2.75 -0.35 14.50
CA GLN A 140 2.50 -0.80 15.88
C GLN A 140 3.06 0.17 16.93
N LEU A 141 3.85 1.17 16.52
CA LEU A 141 4.50 2.07 17.45
C LEU A 141 3.48 2.94 18.18
N LEU A 142 3.48 2.84 19.51
CA LEU A 142 2.60 3.61 20.38
C LEU A 142 3.05 5.08 20.49
N PRO A 143 2.18 5.99 20.94
CA PRO A 143 2.52 7.41 21.16
C PRO A 143 3.69 7.68 22.09
N ASP A 144 4.09 6.74 22.93
CA ASP A 144 5.23 6.82 23.86
C ASP A 144 6.46 6.06 23.37
N ASP A 145 6.53 5.76 22.06
CA ASP A 145 7.62 5.05 21.38
C ASP A 145 7.86 3.62 21.90
N THR A 146 6.84 3.02 22.52
CA THR A 146 6.84 1.59 22.87
C THR A 146 5.97 0.79 21.91
N TYR A 147 5.93 -0.54 22.10
CA TYR A 147 5.06 -1.45 21.34
C TYR A 147 4.07 -2.14 22.26
N PRO A 148 2.85 -2.48 21.78
CA PRO A 148 1.94 -3.35 22.50
C PRO A 148 2.60 -4.67 22.91
N VAL A 149 2.29 -5.15 24.10
CA VAL A 149 2.77 -6.45 24.59
C VAL A 149 1.74 -7.52 24.24
N CYS A 150 2.09 -8.43 23.33
CA CYS A 150 1.25 -9.57 22.97
C CYS A 150 1.52 -10.75 23.91
N ALA A 151 0.45 -11.32 24.49
CA ALA A 151 0.54 -12.48 25.37
C ALA A 151 -0.59 -13.47 25.13
N LYS A 152 -0.24 -14.78 25.12
CA LYS A 152 -1.19 -15.89 25.14
C LYS A 152 -1.84 -16.00 26.53
N VAL A 153 -3.17 -16.09 26.56
CA VAL A 153 -3.95 -16.37 27.77
C VAL A 153 -4.29 -17.87 27.83
N ASP A 154 -4.78 -18.40 26.71
CA ASP A 154 -5.02 -19.82 26.45
C ASP A 154 -4.89 -20.09 24.95
N ASP A 155 -5.20 -21.31 24.48
CA ASP A 155 -5.01 -21.70 23.08
C ASP A 155 -5.84 -20.89 22.09
N TYR A 156 -6.88 -20.20 22.55
CA TYR A 156 -7.79 -19.42 21.69
C TYR A 156 -8.02 -17.98 22.20
N THR A 157 -7.17 -17.51 23.12
CA THR A 157 -7.28 -16.15 23.67
C THR A 157 -5.91 -15.49 23.74
N VAL A 158 -5.79 -14.31 23.14
CA VAL A 158 -4.60 -13.47 23.19
C VAL A 158 -4.94 -12.07 23.66
N THR A 159 -4.01 -11.42 24.36
CA THR A 159 -4.12 -10.04 24.77
C THR A 159 -3.02 -9.20 24.15
N PHE A 160 -3.38 -7.96 23.79
CA PHE A 160 -2.42 -6.91 23.44
C PHE A 160 -2.57 -5.80 24.49
N THR A 161 -1.51 -5.57 25.26
CA THR A 161 -1.48 -4.56 26.32
C THR A 161 -0.66 -3.36 25.85
N MET A 162 -1.27 -2.19 25.84
CA MET A 162 -0.68 -0.91 25.48
C MET A 162 -0.32 -0.12 26.73
N SER A 163 0.78 0.62 26.69
CA SER A 163 1.24 1.52 27.78
C SER A 163 0.43 2.81 27.83
N VAL A 164 -0.09 3.25 26.69
CA VAL A 164 -0.89 4.47 26.50
C VAL A 164 -2.04 4.19 25.53
N ILE A 165 -3.01 5.09 25.47
CA ILE A 165 -4.10 5.01 24.50
C ILE A 165 -3.52 5.02 23.08
N PHE A 166 -4.01 4.09 22.26
CA PHE A 166 -3.68 3.98 20.84
C PHE A 166 -4.95 3.72 20.05
N ARG A 167 -5.60 4.79 19.58
CA ARG A 167 -6.89 4.72 18.89
C ARG A 167 -6.88 3.79 17.66
N PRO A 168 -5.84 3.78 16.80
CA PRO A 168 -5.79 2.90 15.63
C PRO A 168 -5.43 1.44 15.92
N ALA A 169 -5.37 1.01 17.19
CA ALA A 169 -4.88 -0.31 17.60
C ALA A 169 -5.51 -1.47 16.82
N LEU A 170 -6.85 -1.50 16.67
CA LEU A 170 -7.52 -2.57 15.93
C LEU A 170 -7.10 -2.61 14.45
N ASN A 171 -6.92 -1.45 13.83
CA ASN A 171 -6.46 -1.37 12.45
C ASN A 171 -5.00 -1.84 12.32
N SER A 172 -4.14 -1.41 13.23
CA SER A 172 -2.73 -1.83 13.28
C SER A 172 -2.57 -3.33 13.53
N LEU A 173 -3.49 -3.95 14.29
CA LEU A 173 -3.50 -5.38 14.59
C LEU A 173 -4.19 -6.25 13.50
N SER A 174 -4.44 -5.72 12.31
CA SER A 174 -5.02 -6.45 11.17
C SER A 174 -4.00 -7.18 10.28
N PHE A 175 -2.73 -7.27 10.70
CA PHE A 175 -1.68 -7.97 9.96
C PHE A 175 -1.98 -9.46 9.80
N ALA A 176 -1.39 -10.07 8.76
CA ALA A 176 -1.51 -11.50 8.48
C ALA A 176 -0.86 -12.35 9.58
N ILE A 177 -1.56 -13.40 10.04
CA ILE A 177 -0.99 -14.37 10.98
C ILE A 177 -0.24 -15.45 10.20
N MET A 178 0.98 -15.77 10.66
CA MET A 178 1.92 -16.68 10.03
C MET A 178 2.04 -17.99 10.82
N PRO A 179 2.25 -19.14 10.13
CA PRO A 179 2.31 -20.46 10.78
C PRO A 179 3.63 -20.65 11.52
N GLU A 180 3.58 -20.73 12.86
CA GLU A 180 4.77 -20.97 13.70
C GLU A 180 5.48 -22.26 13.31
N HIS A 181 4.74 -23.37 13.18
CA HIS A 181 5.29 -24.71 12.91
C HIS A 181 6.09 -24.77 11.59
N ALA A 182 5.71 -23.97 10.59
CA ALA A 182 6.41 -23.93 9.30
C ALA A 182 7.60 -22.95 9.28
N LEU A 183 7.51 -21.84 10.02
CA LEU A 183 8.42 -20.69 9.87
C LEU A 183 9.39 -20.47 11.02
N ALA A 184 9.12 -20.99 12.24
CA ALA A 184 10.00 -20.77 13.40
C ALA A 184 11.45 -21.24 13.16
N GLN A 185 11.65 -22.25 12.32
CA GLN A 185 12.97 -22.76 11.96
C GLN A 185 13.88 -21.73 11.25
N TYR A 186 13.32 -20.72 10.62
CA TYR A 186 14.06 -19.66 9.90
C TYR A 186 14.36 -18.44 10.78
N VAL A 187 13.80 -18.37 11.98
CA VAL A 187 13.93 -17.22 12.88
C VAL A 187 15.14 -17.43 13.80
N HIS A 188 16.19 -16.60 13.64
CA HIS A 188 17.42 -16.71 14.43
C HIS A 188 17.17 -16.69 15.94
N LYS A 189 16.24 -15.84 16.42
CA LYS A 189 15.84 -15.74 17.83
C LYS A 189 15.36 -17.08 18.42
N LEU A 190 14.69 -17.91 17.62
CA LEU A 190 14.14 -19.21 18.00
C LEU A 190 15.07 -20.37 17.65
N ASN A 191 15.86 -20.23 16.60
CA ASN A 191 16.83 -21.19 16.12
C ASN A 191 18.19 -20.51 15.90
N PRO A 192 19.03 -20.40 16.94
CA PRO A 192 20.33 -19.72 16.84
C PRO A 192 21.35 -20.38 15.88
N GLU A 193 21.04 -21.56 15.32
CA GLU A 193 21.89 -22.22 14.32
C GLU A 193 21.80 -21.57 12.95
N VAL A 194 20.69 -20.86 12.65
CA VAL A 194 20.53 -20.12 11.38
C VAL A 194 21.08 -18.70 11.52
N PRO A 195 21.65 -18.11 10.45
CA PRO A 195 22.10 -16.71 10.47
C PRO A 195 20.97 -15.71 10.78
N VAL A 196 21.35 -14.55 11.34
CA VAL A 196 20.47 -13.38 11.41
C VAL A 196 19.95 -13.03 10.00
N GLY A 197 18.68 -12.67 9.89
CA GLY A 197 18.04 -12.33 8.62
C GLY A 197 17.63 -13.53 7.74
N THR A 198 17.87 -14.79 8.18
CA THR A 198 17.45 -15.99 7.40
C THR A 198 15.96 -16.00 7.10
N PHE A 199 15.13 -15.43 7.98
CA PHE A 199 13.69 -15.35 7.76
C PHE A 199 13.34 -14.50 6.53
N ASN A 200 14.11 -13.47 6.21
CA ASN A 200 13.86 -12.61 5.05
C ASN A 200 14.03 -13.35 3.71
N GLU A 201 14.77 -14.46 3.74
CA GLU A 201 14.96 -15.37 2.61
C GLU A 201 14.06 -16.62 2.70
N ALA A 202 13.13 -16.66 3.65
CA ALA A 202 12.15 -17.75 3.73
C ALA A 202 11.04 -17.55 2.69
N TRP A 203 10.54 -18.65 2.14
CA TRP A 203 9.47 -18.65 1.15
C TRP A 203 9.75 -17.79 -0.08
N THR A 204 10.96 -17.95 -0.64
CA THR A 204 11.33 -17.39 -1.95
C THR A 204 10.55 -18.05 -3.09
N LEU A 205 10.67 -17.54 -4.31
CA LEU A 205 10.04 -18.13 -5.50
C LEU A 205 10.53 -19.56 -5.81
N ASP A 206 11.72 -19.95 -5.31
CA ASP A 206 12.29 -21.29 -5.46
C ASP A 206 11.79 -22.27 -4.38
N THR A 207 11.08 -21.80 -3.36
CA THR A 207 10.53 -22.64 -2.31
C THR A 207 9.50 -23.60 -2.91
N PRO A 208 9.56 -24.93 -2.60
CA PRO A 208 8.52 -25.85 -3.04
C PRO A 208 7.14 -25.37 -2.60
N LEU A 209 6.21 -25.25 -3.53
CA LEU A 209 4.86 -24.70 -3.26
C LEU A 209 4.08 -25.55 -2.23
N THR A 210 4.48 -26.81 -2.02
CA THR A 210 3.94 -27.69 -0.97
C THR A 210 4.34 -27.29 0.44
N ASP A 211 5.39 -26.48 0.58
CA ASP A 211 5.92 -26.01 1.87
C ASP A 211 5.30 -24.66 2.26
N LEU A 212 4.52 -24.05 1.36
CA LEU A 212 3.77 -22.83 1.62
C LEU A 212 2.48 -23.17 2.36
N VAL A 213 2.35 -22.68 3.57
CA VAL A 213 1.21 -22.92 4.46
C VAL A 213 0.41 -21.64 4.65
N GLY A 214 -0.90 -21.68 4.44
CA GLY A 214 -1.77 -20.51 4.55
C GLY A 214 -3.09 -20.82 5.26
N ASN A 215 -3.73 -19.78 5.75
CA ASN A 215 -5.04 -19.80 6.41
C ASN A 215 -6.13 -19.07 5.61
N GLY A 216 -5.75 -18.45 4.50
CA GLY A 216 -6.63 -17.69 3.63
C GLY A 216 -7.47 -18.55 2.68
N PRO A 217 -8.33 -17.89 1.85
CA PRO A 217 -9.25 -18.56 0.94
C PRO A 217 -8.57 -19.37 -0.16
N TYR A 218 -7.37 -18.98 -0.56
CA TYR A 218 -6.61 -19.62 -1.62
C TYR A 218 -5.19 -19.98 -1.19
N ILE A 219 -4.61 -20.95 -1.88
CA ILE A 219 -3.23 -21.43 -1.70
C ILE A 219 -2.57 -21.46 -3.07
N ILE A 220 -1.31 -21.03 -3.14
CA ILE A 220 -0.50 -21.05 -4.36
C ILE A 220 -0.17 -22.50 -4.71
N THR A 221 -0.51 -22.95 -5.92
CA THR A 221 -0.39 -24.35 -6.34
C THR A 221 0.41 -24.56 -7.61
N ASP A 222 0.59 -23.52 -8.43
CA ASP A 222 1.47 -23.54 -9.59
C ASP A 222 2.03 -22.14 -9.83
N TYR A 223 3.28 -22.08 -10.24
CA TYR A 223 3.95 -20.84 -10.64
C TYR A 223 4.81 -21.10 -11.87
N GLN A 224 4.56 -20.32 -12.89
CA GLN A 224 5.32 -20.31 -14.13
C GLN A 224 5.87 -18.89 -14.33
N PRO A 225 7.15 -18.65 -14.10
CA PRO A 225 7.75 -17.32 -14.17
C PRO A 225 7.43 -16.59 -15.46
N ASN A 226 7.02 -15.33 -15.37
CA ASN A 226 6.58 -14.46 -16.48
C ASN A 226 5.37 -15.01 -17.28
N VAL A 227 4.64 -15.99 -16.76
CA VAL A 227 3.49 -16.59 -17.43
C VAL A 227 2.25 -16.55 -16.55
N SER A 228 2.30 -17.17 -15.37
CA SER A 228 1.13 -17.22 -14.48
C SER A 228 1.44 -17.69 -13.07
N VAL A 229 0.59 -17.27 -12.14
CA VAL A 229 0.44 -17.86 -10.80
C VAL A 229 -0.96 -18.50 -10.72
N THR A 230 -1.03 -19.77 -10.32
CA THR A 230 -2.29 -20.47 -10.07
C THR A 230 -2.48 -20.67 -8.57
N MET A 231 -3.63 -20.29 -8.09
CA MET A 231 -4.05 -20.53 -6.71
C MET A 231 -5.27 -21.46 -6.71
N SER A 232 -5.25 -22.45 -5.83
CA SER A 232 -6.39 -23.34 -5.61
C SER A 232 -7.07 -22.98 -4.29
N ARG A 233 -8.36 -23.24 -4.22
CA ARG A 233 -9.13 -23.03 -3.00
C ARG A 233 -8.52 -23.83 -1.83
N ASN A 234 -8.38 -23.16 -0.69
CA ASN A 234 -7.95 -23.79 0.55
C ASN A 234 -9.08 -24.69 1.10
N PRO A 235 -8.88 -26.01 1.22
CA PRO A 235 -9.91 -26.92 1.73
C PRO A 235 -10.22 -26.68 3.21
N TYR A 236 -9.33 -26.01 3.95
CA TYR A 236 -9.50 -25.63 5.34
C TYR A 236 -9.88 -24.16 5.54
N TYR A 237 -10.27 -23.44 4.47
CA TYR A 237 -10.78 -22.08 4.67
C TYR A 237 -12.09 -22.10 5.46
N TYR A 238 -12.16 -21.29 6.49
CA TYR A 238 -13.24 -21.28 7.48
C TYR A 238 -14.40 -20.33 7.15
N GLY A 239 -14.35 -19.64 5.99
CA GLY A 239 -15.43 -18.78 5.50
C GLY A 239 -16.55 -19.56 4.82
N TYR A 240 -17.79 -19.26 5.15
CA TYR A 240 -19.00 -19.86 4.59
C TYR A 240 -20.04 -18.79 4.26
N ASP A 241 -20.91 -19.08 3.30
CA ASP A 241 -22.12 -18.31 3.06
C ASP A 241 -23.26 -18.73 4.01
N PRO A 242 -24.39 -18.01 4.07
CA PRO A 242 -25.53 -18.36 4.93
C PRO A 242 -26.21 -19.68 4.53
N ALA A 243 -26.00 -20.19 3.33
CA ALA A 243 -26.51 -21.51 2.91
C ALA A 243 -25.60 -22.67 3.32
N GLY A 244 -24.44 -22.37 3.95
CA GLY A 244 -23.46 -23.36 4.39
C GLY A 244 -22.50 -23.80 3.28
N THR A 245 -22.38 -23.02 2.19
CA THR A 245 -21.39 -23.26 1.14
C THR A 245 -20.06 -22.68 1.57
N GLN A 246 -19.00 -23.50 1.62
CA GLN A 246 -17.65 -23.03 1.91
C GLN A 246 -17.14 -22.12 0.80
N LEU A 247 -16.62 -20.95 1.18
CA LEU A 247 -16.00 -19.98 0.30
C LEU A 247 -14.51 -20.32 0.07
N PRO A 248 -13.88 -19.74 -0.95
CA PRO A 248 -14.46 -18.95 -2.04
C PRO A 248 -15.28 -19.82 -3.00
N TYR A 249 -16.15 -19.22 -3.81
CA TYR A 249 -16.96 -20.00 -4.76
C TYR A 249 -16.12 -20.62 -5.89
N TYR A 250 -15.14 -19.91 -6.44
CA TYR A 250 -14.25 -20.46 -7.47
C TYR A 250 -13.27 -21.47 -6.88
N ASP A 251 -13.10 -22.61 -7.56
CA ASP A 251 -12.12 -23.63 -7.15
C ASP A 251 -10.69 -23.22 -7.44
N THR A 252 -10.49 -22.41 -8.50
CA THR A 252 -9.17 -21.99 -8.98
C THR A 252 -9.18 -20.51 -9.33
N MET A 253 -8.10 -19.84 -9.00
CA MET A 253 -7.78 -18.50 -9.50
C MET A 253 -6.49 -18.57 -10.29
N ILE A 254 -6.50 -18.09 -11.52
CA ILE A 254 -5.31 -17.96 -12.37
C ILE A 254 -5.02 -16.47 -12.56
N SER A 255 -3.82 -16.06 -12.22
CA SER A 255 -3.29 -14.75 -12.56
C SER A 255 -2.31 -14.88 -13.70
N ALA A 256 -2.68 -14.46 -14.90
CA ALA A 256 -1.77 -14.39 -16.04
C ALA A 256 -0.83 -13.19 -15.88
N ILE A 257 0.47 -13.41 -16.02
CA ILE A 257 1.45 -12.33 -16.04
C ILE A 257 1.57 -11.84 -17.48
N VAL A 258 1.42 -10.53 -17.67
CA VAL A 258 1.40 -9.91 -19.02
C VAL A 258 2.30 -8.69 -19.05
N SER A 259 2.83 -8.40 -20.24
CA SER A 259 3.89 -7.40 -20.42
C SER A 259 3.44 -5.95 -20.23
N ASN A 260 2.15 -5.63 -20.40
CA ASN A 260 1.62 -4.27 -20.27
C ASN A 260 0.09 -4.24 -20.18
N GLN A 261 -0.45 -3.08 -19.86
CA GLN A 261 -1.89 -2.86 -19.68
C GLN A 261 -2.71 -3.03 -20.98
N ASP A 262 -2.14 -2.80 -22.14
CA ASP A 262 -2.83 -3.01 -23.43
C ASP A 262 -3.07 -4.50 -23.69
N VAL A 263 -2.11 -5.34 -23.32
CA VAL A 263 -2.27 -6.81 -23.38
C VAL A 263 -3.32 -7.27 -22.37
N MET A 264 -3.37 -6.67 -21.15
CA MET A 264 -4.44 -6.97 -20.18
C MET A 264 -5.83 -6.66 -20.77
N MET A 265 -6.01 -5.47 -21.32
CA MET A 265 -7.26 -5.04 -21.94
C MET A 265 -7.65 -5.96 -23.13
N LEU A 266 -6.68 -6.33 -23.95
CA LEU A 266 -6.94 -7.23 -25.09
C LEU A 266 -7.39 -8.62 -24.64
N LYS A 267 -6.74 -9.18 -23.59
CA LYS A 267 -7.14 -10.48 -23.00
C LYS A 267 -8.56 -10.43 -22.45
N PHE A 268 -8.91 -9.37 -21.69
CA PHE A 268 -10.28 -9.16 -21.21
C PHE A 268 -11.28 -9.06 -22.37
N ARG A 269 -10.99 -8.26 -23.37
CA ARG A 269 -11.85 -8.10 -24.57
C ARG A 269 -12.08 -9.40 -25.33
N ASN A 270 -11.10 -10.31 -25.30
CA ASN A 270 -11.19 -11.64 -25.93
C ASN A 270 -11.88 -12.68 -25.04
N GLY A 271 -12.22 -12.35 -23.79
CA GLY A 271 -12.77 -13.30 -22.80
C GLY A 271 -11.74 -14.29 -22.26
N GLU A 272 -10.45 -13.91 -22.28
CA GLU A 272 -9.37 -14.71 -21.71
C GLU A 272 -9.16 -14.40 -20.21
N THR A 273 -9.66 -13.25 -19.74
CA THR A 273 -9.73 -12.87 -18.32
C THR A 273 -11.14 -12.42 -17.96
N ASP A 274 -11.51 -12.60 -16.70
CA ASP A 274 -12.88 -12.37 -16.20
C ASP A 274 -13.05 -10.97 -15.58
N VAL A 275 -11.95 -10.33 -15.19
CA VAL A 275 -11.94 -9.01 -14.56
C VAL A 275 -10.82 -8.16 -15.15
N PHE A 276 -11.07 -6.87 -15.28
CA PHE A 276 -10.10 -5.89 -15.75
C PHE A 276 -10.23 -4.56 -15.00
N GLY A 277 -9.12 -4.08 -14.41
CA GLY A 277 -9.02 -2.73 -13.88
C GLY A 277 -8.94 -1.72 -15.02
N LEU A 278 -9.99 -0.92 -15.19
CA LEU A 278 -10.11 0.02 -16.30
C LEU A 278 -9.13 1.19 -16.16
N ARG A 279 -8.49 1.51 -17.28
CA ARG A 279 -7.88 2.82 -17.45
C ARG A 279 -8.93 3.80 -18.00
N PRO A 280 -8.79 5.10 -17.76
CA PRO A 280 -9.74 6.09 -18.30
C PRO A 280 -9.97 6.01 -19.81
N GLU A 281 -8.92 5.72 -20.57
CA GLU A 281 -8.97 5.58 -22.04
C GLU A 281 -9.72 4.33 -22.50
N ASP A 282 -9.76 3.27 -21.72
CA ASP A 282 -10.41 2.00 -22.08
C ASP A 282 -11.93 2.09 -22.07
N ILE A 283 -12.50 3.03 -21.31
CA ILE A 283 -13.95 3.19 -21.15
C ILE A 283 -14.63 3.47 -22.49
N ALA A 284 -14.04 4.32 -23.31
CA ALA A 284 -14.57 4.66 -24.63
C ALA A 284 -14.67 3.44 -25.56
N ILE A 285 -13.85 2.42 -25.32
CA ILE A 285 -13.81 1.17 -26.09
C ILE A 285 -14.74 0.12 -25.47
N LEU A 286 -14.63 -0.10 -24.15
CA LEU A 286 -15.28 -1.22 -23.48
C LEU A 286 -16.76 -0.95 -23.18
N LEU A 287 -17.13 0.27 -22.83
CA LEU A 287 -18.52 0.61 -22.51
C LEU A 287 -19.50 0.33 -23.68
N PRO A 288 -19.20 0.70 -24.94
CA PRO A 288 -20.05 0.32 -26.08
C PRO A 288 -20.10 -1.19 -26.37
N GLU A 289 -19.03 -1.93 -26.03
CA GLU A 289 -18.95 -3.37 -26.27
C GLU A 289 -19.65 -4.22 -25.20
N SER A 290 -19.86 -3.68 -24.00
CA SER A 290 -20.30 -4.40 -22.80
C SER A 290 -21.57 -5.22 -23.03
N ALA A 291 -22.63 -4.61 -23.57
CA ALA A 291 -23.91 -5.29 -23.83
C ALA A 291 -23.80 -6.43 -24.85
N SER A 292 -22.95 -6.28 -25.87
CA SER A 292 -22.81 -7.29 -26.94
C SER A 292 -21.88 -8.45 -26.51
N LYS A 293 -20.97 -8.21 -25.59
CA LYS A 293 -20.00 -9.20 -25.09
C LYS A 293 -20.37 -9.80 -23.74
N GLY A 294 -21.38 -9.24 -23.06
CA GLY A 294 -21.95 -9.80 -21.83
C GLY A 294 -21.12 -9.51 -20.56
N PHE A 295 -20.34 -8.43 -20.56
CA PHE A 295 -19.67 -7.96 -19.34
C PHE A 295 -20.26 -6.63 -18.84
N GLN A 296 -19.95 -6.25 -17.62
CA GLN A 296 -20.36 -4.97 -17.03
C GLN A 296 -19.18 -4.02 -16.97
N VAL A 297 -19.44 -2.72 -17.08
CA VAL A 297 -18.47 -1.65 -16.84
C VAL A 297 -18.95 -0.86 -15.64
N LEU A 298 -18.16 -0.88 -14.57
CA LEU A 298 -18.46 -0.18 -13.32
C LEU A 298 -17.58 1.05 -13.24
N ILE A 299 -18.19 2.23 -13.23
CA ILE A 299 -17.52 3.52 -13.09
C ILE A 299 -18.09 4.20 -11.87
N THR A 300 -17.21 4.67 -10.99
CA THR A 300 -17.58 5.50 -9.86
C THR A 300 -16.87 6.84 -9.96
N ASP A 301 -17.49 7.87 -9.43
CA ASP A 301 -16.90 9.19 -9.23
C ASP A 301 -16.17 9.30 -7.86
N GLN A 302 -16.21 8.22 -7.05
CA GLN A 302 -15.59 8.21 -5.75
C GLN A 302 -14.06 8.04 -5.87
N PRO A 303 -13.27 8.87 -5.16
CA PRO A 303 -11.82 8.69 -5.11
C PRO A 303 -11.45 7.38 -4.44
N GLY A 304 -10.34 6.79 -4.88
CA GLY A 304 -9.73 5.66 -4.18
C GLY A 304 -8.95 6.08 -2.94
N TYR A 305 -8.60 5.13 -2.10
CA TYR A 305 -7.73 5.35 -0.94
C TYR A 305 -6.25 5.57 -1.31
N GLY A 306 -5.86 5.47 -2.55
CA GLY A 306 -4.48 5.68 -2.98
C GLY A 306 -4.04 7.14 -2.95
N THR A 307 -2.73 7.33 -2.91
CA THR A 307 -2.06 8.61 -3.17
C THR A 307 -1.11 8.45 -4.35
N THR A 308 -0.99 9.48 -5.19
CA THR A 308 -0.06 9.49 -6.33
C THR A 308 0.82 10.73 -6.26
N TRP A 309 2.12 10.51 -6.44
CA TRP A 309 3.14 11.52 -6.24
C TRP A 309 4.41 11.21 -7.02
N PHE A 310 5.29 12.19 -7.13
CA PHE A 310 6.70 11.90 -7.32
C PHE A 310 7.48 12.30 -6.06
N LEU A 311 8.45 11.48 -5.69
CA LEU A 311 9.40 11.83 -4.64
C LEU A 311 10.59 12.56 -5.25
N ILE A 312 11.21 13.44 -4.46
CA ILE A 312 12.49 14.07 -4.74
C ILE A 312 13.51 13.48 -3.77
N ASN A 313 14.49 12.76 -4.28
CA ASN A 313 15.49 12.04 -3.47
C ASN A 313 16.46 13.01 -2.78
N GLN A 314 16.17 13.36 -1.54
CA GLN A 314 16.97 14.29 -0.75
C GLN A 314 18.27 13.67 -0.20
N ASP A 315 18.48 12.38 -0.41
CA ASP A 315 19.70 11.64 -0.05
C ASP A 315 20.52 11.19 -1.27
N ILE A 316 20.24 11.76 -2.46
CA ILE A 316 20.93 11.41 -3.69
C ILE A 316 22.45 11.43 -3.50
N GLY A 317 23.12 10.33 -3.90
CA GLY A 317 24.56 10.18 -3.81
C GLY A 317 25.14 10.19 -2.39
N LEU A 318 24.30 10.12 -1.33
CA LEU A 318 24.77 10.21 0.06
C LEU A 318 25.65 9.01 0.43
N ALA A 319 25.23 7.80 0.09
CA ALA A 319 25.95 6.56 0.40
C ALA A 319 27.28 6.46 -0.35
N GLU A 320 27.32 6.96 -1.59
CA GLU A 320 28.53 6.96 -2.46
C GLU A 320 29.45 8.15 -2.20
N GLY A 321 28.99 9.15 -1.46
CA GLY A 321 29.71 10.41 -1.24
C GLY A 321 29.77 11.29 -2.48
N THR A 322 28.78 11.15 -3.39
CA THR A 322 28.65 11.93 -4.65
C THR A 322 27.50 12.94 -4.57
N ASP A 323 27.26 13.69 -5.63
CA ASP A 323 26.11 14.55 -5.85
C ASP A 323 25.79 15.54 -4.70
N ALA A 324 26.78 15.95 -3.95
CA ALA A 324 26.60 16.78 -2.74
C ALA A 324 25.84 18.09 -3.03
N GLU A 325 26.19 18.81 -4.11
CA GLU A 325 25.53 20.05 -4.48
C GLU A 325 24.09 19.81 -4.97
N LYS A 326 23.86 18.77 -5.78
CA LYS A 326 22.53 18.38 -6.23
C LYS A 326 21.64 17.99 -5.05
N ARG A 327 22.20 17.25 -4.06
CA ARG A 327 21.53 16.92 -2.81
C ARG A 327 21.14 18.16 -2.01
N GLU A 328 22.01 19.17 -1.90
CA GLU A 328 21.68 20.44 -1.25
C GLU A 328 20.52 21.16 -1.96
N ILE A 329 20.50 21.16 -3.29
CA ILE A 329 19.39 21.72 -4.09
C ILE A 329 18.10 20.94 -3.82
N TYR A 330 18.11 19.60 -3.80
CA TYR A 330 16.91 18.78 -3.53
C TYR A 330 16.39 18.95 -2.09
N ARG A 331 17.29 19.19 -1.13
CA ARG A 331 16.94 19.53 0.26
C ARG A 331 16.44 20.97 0.44
N ASN A 332 16.65 21.84 -0.55
CA ASN A 332 16.15 23.20 -0.49
C ASN A 332 14.64 23.23 -0.77
N VAL A 333 13.84 23.70 0.20
CA VAL A 333 12.38 23.76 0.06
C VAL A 333 11.93 24.58 -1.15
N LYS A 334 12.64 25.66 -1.51
CA LYS A 334 12.29 26.48 -2.69
C LYS A 334 12.42 25.72 -3.99
N PHE A 335 13.39 24.79 -4.09
CA PHE A 335 13.47 23.88 -5.23
C PHE A 335 12.22 23.00 -5.31
N ARG A 336 11.83 22.39 -4.19
CA ARG A 336 10.64 21.54 -4.14
C ARG A 336 9.34 22.30 -4.38
N GLU A 337 9.23 23.56 -3.86
CA GLU A 337 8.12 24.47 -4.17
C GLU A 337 8.08 24.81 -5.67
N ALA A 338 9.23 25.07 -6.29
CA ALA A 338 9.30 25.30 -7.72
C ALA A 338 8.75 24.10 -8.50
N MET A 339 9.20 22.88 -8.15
CA MET A 339 8.70 21.65 -8.77
C MET A 339 7.19 21.47 -8.57
N ALA A 340 6.64 21.82 -7.39
CA ALA A 340 5.21 21.75 -7.12
C ALA A 340 4.39 22.77 -7.95
N HIS A 341 4.91 23.96 -8.18
CA HIS A 341 4.26 24.99 -9.01
C HIS A 341 4.28 24.70 -10.52
N THR A 342 5.02 23.68 -10.97
CA THR A 342 4.99 23.23 -12.37
C THR A 342 3.92 22.18 -12.66
N ILE A 343 3.16 21.72 -11.68
CA ILE A 343 2.18 20.65 -11.88
C ILE A 343 0.84 21.23 -12.29
N ASP A 344 0.50 21.12 -13.57
CA ASP A 344 -0.84 21.41 -14.08
C ASP A 344 -1.79 20.24 -13.82
N LYS A 345 -2.32 20.17 -12.58
CA LYS A 345 -3.23 19.09 -12.16
C LYS A 345 -4.52 19.07 -12.98
N GLU A 346 -5.02 20.23 -13.42
CA GLU A 346 -6.21 20.30 -14.27
C GLU A 346 -5.95 19.62 -15.62
N THR A 347 -4.84 19.94 -16.27
CA THR A 347 -4.42 19.27 -17.52
C THR A 347 -4.22 17.78 -17.31
N MET A 348 -3.61 17.36 -16.19
CA MET A 348 -3.46 15.94 -15.87
C MET A 348 -4.82 15.24 -15.70
N ILE A 349 -5.77 15.84 -14.95
CA ILE A 349 -7.11 15.28 -14.78
C ILE A 349 -7.82 15.12 -16.12
N GLN A 350 -7.77 16.14 -16.98
CA GLN A 350 -8.47 16.10 -18.26
C GLN A 350 -7.79 15.18 -19.29
N ASN A 351 -6.49 15.23 -19.42
CA ASN A 351 -5.77 14.56 -20.51
C ASN A 351 -5.26 13.16 -20.14
N VAL A 352 -4.98 12.91 -18.87
CA VAL A 352 -4.51 11.59 -18.39
C VAL A 352 -5.67 10.78 -17.82
N LEU A 353 -6.54 11.41 -17.02
CA LEU A 353 -7.63 10.71 -16.35
C LEU A 353 -8.98 10.86 -17.06
N ASN A 354 -9.05 11.54 -18.21
CA ASN A 354 -10.30 11.80 -18.95
C ASN A 354 -11.42 12.40 -18.08
N GLY A 355 -11.07 13.22 -17.09
CA GLY A 355 -11.98 13.79 -16.11
C GLY A 355 -12.42 12.82 -14.99
N LEU A 356 -11.87 11.59 -14.94
CA LEU A 356 -12.24 10.54 -13.98
C LEU A 356 -11.22 10.45 -12.85
N GLY A 357 -11.09 11.52 -12.13
CA GLY A 357 -10.16 11.65 -11.00
C GLY A 357 -10.16 13.06 -10.45
N GLY A 358 -9.28 13.31 -9.50
CA GLY A 358 -9.14 14.62 -8.87
C GLY A 358 -7.72 14.94 -8.43
N ALA A 359 -7.52 16.18 -8.00
CA ALA A 359 -6.25 16.65 -7.51
C ALA A 359 -5.94 16.10 -6.11
N GLN A 360 -4.73 15.55 -5.94
CA GLN A 360 -4.20 15.16 -4.64
C GLN A 360 -3.38 16.31 -4.04
N TRP A 361 -3.59 16.61 -2.76
CA TRP A 361 -2.91 17.71 -2.06
C TRP A 361 -2.28 17.31 -0.73
N SER A 362 -2.59 16.12 -0.24
CA SER A 362 -2.33 15.68 1.12
C SER A 362 -1.79 14.25 1.13
N PRO A 363 -0.97 13.88 2.14
CA PRO A 363 -0.56 12.51 2.37
C PRO A 363 -1.72 11.57 2.76
N VAL A 364 -2.81 12.14 3.29
CA VAL A 364 -3.98 11.37 3.71
C VAL A 364 -4.90 11.14 2.50
N SER A 365 -5.46 9.94 2.42
CA SER A 365 -6.38 9.56 1.35
C SER A 365 -7.66 10.39 1.38
N VAL A 366 -8.16 10.77 0.20
CA VAL A 366 -9.37 11.62 0.08
C VAL A 366 -10.59 11.05 0.82
N PRO A 367 -10.89 9.73 0.81
CA PRO A 367 -12.03 9.19 1.55
C PRO A 367 -11.86 9.15 3.07
N SER A 368 -10.65 9.39 3.59
CA SER A 368 -10.39 9.38 5.04
C SER A 368 -11.18 10.48 5.76
N PRO A 369 -11.76 10.21 6.94
CA PRO A 369 -12.40 11.23 7.77
C PRO A 369 -11.42 12.29 8.28
N PHE A 370 -10.12 12.03 8.20
CA PHE A 370 -9.04 12.95 8.59
C PHE A 370 -8.48 13.75 7.42
N TYR A 371 -9.03 13.64 6.22
CA TYR A 371 -8.54 14.36 5.06
C TYR A 371 -8.69 15.88 5.23
N ALA A 372 -7.58 16.60 5.12
CA ALA A 372 -7.49 18.05 5.17
C ALA A 372 -7.04 18.67 3.84
N GLY A 373 -7.09 17.93 2.75
CA GLY A 373 -6.84 18.45 1.43
C GLY A 373 -7.97 19.36 0.93
N ARG A 374 -7.73 20.05 -0.18
CA ARG A 374 -8.81 20.73 -0.90
C ARG A 374 -9.83 19.71 -1.36
N ASP A 375 -11.12 20.09 -1.36
CA ASP A 375 -12.19 19.24 -1.90
C ASP A 375 -11.75 18.60 -3.23
N PHE A 376 -11.96 17.31 -3.36
CA PHE A 376 -11.60 16.51 -4.53
C PHE A 376 -12.11 17.14 -5.85
N TYR A 377 -13.28 17.75 -5.82
CA TYR A 377 -13.91 18.42 -6.96
C TYR A 377 -13.60 19.92 -7.05
N GLY A 378 -12.60 20.42 -6.33
CA GLY A 378 -12.13 21.79 -6.44
C GLY A 378 -12.90 22.83 -5.65
N GLY A 379 -13.43 22.45 -4.50
CA GLY A 379 -14.05 23.36 -3.53
C GLY A 379 -13.12 24.51 -3.04
N PRO A 380 -13.63 25.44 -2.25
CA PRO A 380 -12.85 26.58 -1.75
C PRO A 380 -11.71 26.11 -0.84
N ILE A 381 -10.57 26.77 -0.91
CA ILE A 381 -9.47 26.57 0.04
C ILE A 381 -9.87 27.19 1.38
N THR A 382 -9.70 26.45 2.46
CA THR A 382 -9.94 26.90 3.84
C THR A 382 -8.64 26.92 4.65
N GLU A 383 -8.68 27.49 5.84
CA GLU A 383 -7.53 27.49 6.74
C GLU A 383 -7.10 26.10 7.21
N ASN A 384 -8.02 25.12 7.16
CA ASN A 384 -7.74 23.72 7.54
C ASN A 384 -7.20 22.88 6.38
N ASN A 385 -6.99 23.47 5.20
CA ASN A 385 -6.44 22.70 4.10
C ASN A 385 -4.93 22.50 4.24
N ALA A 386 -4.43 21.39 3.71
CA ALA A 386 -3.03 21.21 3.36
C ALA A 386 -2.55 22.36 2.45
N VAL A 387 -1.24 22.59 2.41
CA VAL A 387 -0.69 23.67 1.57
C VAL A 387 -0.92 23.36 0.10
N ILE A 388 -1.47 24.33 -0.61
CA ILE A 388 -1.87 24.23 -2.02
C ILE A 388 -0.88 24.99 -2.89
N PHE A 389 -0.30 24.32 -3.87
CA PHE A 389 0.59 24.91 -4.86
C PHE A 389 -0.14 24.95 -6.21
N GLU A 390 -0.71 26.13 -6.54
CA GLU A 390 -1.36 26.33 -7.84
C GLU A 390 -0.30 26.33 -8.96
N TYR A 391 -0.69 25.91 -10.16
CA TYR A 391 0.17 25.90 -11.35
C TYR A 391 0.62 27.32 -11.68
N ASP A 392 1.90 27.60 -11.55
CA ASP A 392 2.54 28.90 -11.83
C ASP A 392 4.00 28.70 -12.26
N PRO A 393 4.26 28.37 -13.53
CA PRO A 393 5.62 28.18 -14.04
C PRO A 393 6.51 29.42 -13.89
N ALA A 394 5.93 30.64 -13.89
CA ALA A 394 6.70 31.85 -13.70
C ALA A 394 7.22 31.98 -12.27
N LYS A 395 6.40 31.62 -11.29
CA LYS A 395 6.81 31.53 -9.88
C LYS A 395 7.84 30.44 -9.68
N ALA A 396 7.65 29.27 -10.32
CA ALA A 396 8.62 28.18 -10.29
C ALA A 396 10.01 28.64 -10.77
N ALA A 397 10.06 29.30 -11.93
CA ALA A 397 11.31 29.88 -12.47
C ALA A 397 11.96 30.88 -11.50
N ALA A 398 11.17 31.78 -10.91
CA ALA A 398 11.68 32.75 -9.96
C ALA A 398 12.25 32.13 -8.69
N LEU A 399 11.62 31.05 -8.16
CA LEU A 399 12.13 30.32 -7.00
C LEU A 399 13.47 29.64 -7.32
N LEU A 400 13.64 29.08 -8.52
CA LEU A 400 14.91 28.52 -8.97
C LEU A 400 16.00 29.58 -9.08
N ASP A 401 15.68 30.79 -9.63
CA ASP A 401 16.61 31.90 -9.71
C ASP A 401 17.07 32.38 -8.30
N GLU A 402 16.16 32.40 -7.34
CA GLU A 402 16.46 32.78 -5.94
C GLU A 402 17.48 31.88 -5.26
N ILE A 403 17.55 30.60 -5.63
CA ILE A 403 18.50 29.63 -5.08
C ILE A 403 19.75 29.44 -5.94
N GLY A 404 19.90 30.26 -6.98
CA GLY A 404 21.08 30.27 -7.85
C GLY A 404 21.07 29.16 -8.92
N VAL A 405 19.95 28.48 -9.14
CA VAL A 405 19.75 27.51 -10.23
C VAL A 405 19.34 28.28 -11.49
N VAL A 406 20.31 28.72 -12.24
CA VAL A 406 20.15 29.63 -13.41
C VAL A 406 20.90 29.07 -14.61
N ASP A 407 20.50 29.44 -15.83
CA ASP A 407 21.28 29.20 -17.06
C ASP A 407 22.53 30.06 -17.06
N ALA A 408 23.65 29.54 -16.62
CA ALA A 408 24.88 30.30 -16.43
C ALA A 408 25.75 30.34 -17.71
N ASP A 409 25.66 29.33 -18.56
CA ASP A 409 26.46 29.21 -19.79
C ASP A 409 25.70 29.65 -21.07
N GLY A 410 24.38 29.80 -20.97
CA GLY A 410 23.51 30.31 -22.05
C GLY A 410 23.07 29.23 -23.02
N ASP A 411 23.09 27.95 -22.62
CA ASP A 411 22.67 26.81 -23.45
C ASP A 411 21.14 26.59 -23.45
N GLY A 412 20.42 27.30 -22.58
CA GLY A 412 18.97 27.24 -22.44
C GLY A 412 18.49 26.36 -21.30
N PHE A 413 19.41 25.71 -20.61
CA PHE A 413 19.11 24.91 -19.41
C PHE A 413 19.73 25.55 -18.16
N ARG A 414 19.17 25.22 -17.03
CA ARG A 414 19.62 25.71 -15.73
C ARG A 414 20.76 24.88 -15.18
N ASP A 415 21.72 25.55 -14.56
CA ASP A 415 22.87 24.96 -13.93
C ASP A 415 22.74 24.94 -12.40
N LEU A 416 23.52 24.09 -11.76
CA LEU A 416 23.81 24.17 -10.34
C LEU A 416 24.56 25.49 -10.02
N PRO A 417 24.52 26.00 -8.78
CA PRO A 417 25.26 27.20 -8.38
C PRO A 417 26.78 27.14 -8.69
N SER A 418 27.38 25.96 -8.77
CA SER A 418 28.77 25.78 -9.25
C SER A 418 28.97 26.11 -10.71
N GLY A 419 27.91 26.08 -11.52
CA GLY A 419 27.95 26.15 -12.98
C GLY A 419 28.00 24.80 -13.67
N ASP A 420 27.89 23.69 -12.91
CA ASP A 420 27.75 22.37 -13.49
C ASP A 420 26.29 22.14 -13.95
N PRO A 421 26.03 21.45 -15.09
CA PRO A 421 24.67 21.22 -15.57
C PRO A 421 23.75 20.52 -14.56
N LEU A 422 22.56 21.09 -14.32
CA LEU A 422 21.52 20.41 -13.57
C LEU A 422 20.70 19.50 -14.49
N THR A 423 20.92 18.20 -14.38
CA THR A 423 20.12 17.20 -15.08
C THR A 423 19.24 16.46 -14.08
N ILE A 424 17.98 16.19 -14.45
CA ILE A 424 17.02 15.48 -13.60
C ILE A 424 16.43 14.31 -14.39
N GLU A 425 16.45 13.12 -13.80
CA GLU A 425 15.77 11.95 -14.37
C GLU A 425 14.58 11.56 -13.47
N ILE A 426 13.38 11.48 -14.04
CA ILE A 426 12.21 10.91 -13.38
C ILE A 426 11.97 9.48 -13.88
N ASN A 427 11.73 8.55 -12.95
CA ASN A 427 11.46 7.16 -13.26
C ASN A 427 10.01 6.78 -12.91
N ALA A 428 9.39 5.98 -13.75
CA ALA A 428 8.12 5.29 -13.47
C ALA A 428 8.13 3.91 -14.13
N ASN A 429 7.23 3.02 -13.69
CA ASN A 429 7.02 1.76 -14.40
C ASN A 429 6.09 1.96 -15.62
N ASP A 430 5.97 0.93 -16.45
CA ASP A 430 5.09 0.92 -17.63
C ASP A 430 3.61 0.85 -17.25
N ASN A 431 3.15 1.92 -16.60
CA ASN A 431 1.74 2.19 -16.30
C ASN A 431 1.33 3.42 -17.11
N THR A 432 0.29 3.32 -17.94
CA THR A 432 -0.06 4.35 -18.93
C THR A 432 -0.33 5.71 -18.32
N THR A 433 -1.01 5.77 -17.15
CA THR A 433 -1.28 7.03 -16.47
C THR A 433 -0.01 7.64 -15.87
N ARG A 434 0.90 6.82 -15.32
CA ARG A 434 2.18 7.29 -14.80
C ARG A 434 3.08 7.80 -15.92
N VAL A 435 3.17 7.05 -17.03
CA VAL A 435 3.94 7.44 -18.22
C VAL A 435 3.43 8.78 -18.76
N ALA A 436 2.12 8.92 -18.97
CA ALA A 436 1.52 10.15 -19.47
C ALA A 436 1.76 11.34 -18.52
N SER A 437 1.64 11.12 -17.20
CA SER A 437 1.93 12.14 -16.19
C SER A 437 3.40 12.57 -16.21
N CYS A 438 4.34 11.62 -16.28
CA CYS A 438 5.77 11.92 -16.34
C CYS A 438 6.16 12.69 -17.59
N LEU A 439 5.54 12.40 -18.74
CA LEU A 439 5.78 13.16 -19.98
C LEU A 439 5.32 14.60 -19.83
N ILE A 440 4.15 14.86 -19.25
CA ILE A 440 3.67 16.24 -18.97
C ILE A 440 4.65 16.96 -18.05
N LEU A 441 5.03 16.33 -16.92
CA LEU A 441 5.98 16.91 -15.97
C LEU A 441 7.32 17.26 -16.62
N THR A 442 7.86 16.33 -17.42
CA THR A 442 9.15 16.52 -18.09
C THR A 442 9.08 17.68 -19.09
N ASP A 443 7.97 17.80 -19.85
CA ASP A 443 7.77 18.90 -20.78
C ASP A 443 7.66 20.25 -20.05
N ASP A 444 6.91 20.31 -18.93
CA ASP A 444 6.75 21.52 -18.13
C ASP A 444 8.07 21.95 -17.46
N TRP A 445 8.88 21.00 -16.97
CA TRP A 445 10.21 21.28 -16.42
C TRP A 445 11.19 21.80 -17.48
N ASN A 446 11.21 21.18 -18.65
CA ASN A 446 12.02 21.64 -19.77
C ASN A 446 11.61 23.05 -20.24
N ALA A 447 10.31 23.39 -20.18
CA ALA A 447 9.80 24.70 -20.54
C ALA A 447 10.28 25.84 -19.62
N ILE A 448 10.66 25.53 -18.37
CA ILE A 448 11.25 26.49 -17.43
C ILE A 448 12.78 26.38 -17.34
N GLY A 449 13.40 25.60 -18.24
CA GLY A 449 14.85 25.45 -18.38
C GLY A 449 15.49 24.38 -17.51
N ILE A 450 14.74 23.46 -16.90
CA ILE A 450 15.32 22.30 -16.23
C ILE A 450 15.59 21.22 -17.29
N ASN A 451 16.83 20.70 -17.37
CA ASN A 451 17.16 19.60 -18.27
C ASN A 451 16.63 18.27 -17.70
N ALA A 452 15.34 18.01 -17.95
CA ALA A 452 14.64 16.85 -17.40
C ALA A 452 14.45 15.74 -18.45
N THR A 453 14.63 14.50 -18.02
CA THR A 453 14.41 13.29 -18.81
C THR A 453 13.50 12.31 -18.08
N PHE A 454 12.78 11.49 -18.83
CA PHE A 454 11.91 10.44 -18.30
C PHE A 454 12.39 9.07 -18.76
N GLN A 455 12.43 8.12 -17.83
CA GLN A 455 12.77 6.72 -18.12
C GLN A 455 11.70 5.78 -17.56
N VAL A 456 11.18 4.90 -18.41
CA VAL A 456 10.37 3.75 -17.98
C VAL A 456 11.30 2.65 -17.50
N VAL A 457 11.01 2.10 -16.32
CA VAL A 457 11.71 0.95 -15.74
C VAL A 457 10.70 -0.13 -15.34
N ASP A 458 11.18 -1.35 -15.16
CA ASP A 458 10.41 -2.44 -14.57
C ASP A 458 9.93 -2.07 -13.15
N PHE A 459 8.71 -2.53 -12.77
CA PHE A 459 8.12 -2.15 -11.48
C PHE A 459 8.98 -2.59 -10.29
N ASN A 460 9.48 -3.82 -10.31
CA ASN A 460 10.31 -4.32 -9.22
C ASN A 460 11.64 -3.57 -9.14
N THR A 461 12.22 -3.19 -10.29
CA THR A 461 13.38 -2.31 -10.36
C THR A 461 13.08 -0.92 -9.81
N LEU A 462 11.87 -0.37 -10.06
CA LEU A 462 11.46 0.92 -9.51
C LEU A 462 11.36 0.87 -7.98
N VAL A 463 10.81 -0.21 -7.45
CA VAL A 463 10.72 -0.47 -6.00
C VAL A 463 12.12 -0.61 -5.38
N ASP A 464 13.03 -1.33 -6.04
CA ASP A 464 14.42 -1.45 -5.57
C ASP A 464 15.15 -0.10 -5.55
N ARG A 465 14.88 0.78 -6.54
CA ARG A 465 15.41 2.16 -6.53
C ARG A 465 14.83 2.99 -5.38
N LEU A 466 13.54 2.82 -5.07
CA LEU A 466 12.87 3.50 -3.97
C LEU A 466 13.53 3.15 -2.62
N PHE A 467 13.69 1.87 -2.32
CA PHE A 467 14.32 1.41 -1.08
C PHE A 467 15.83 1.68 -1.04
N GLY A 468 16.50 1.61 -2.20
CA GLY A 468 17.93 1.88 -2.32
C GLY A 468 18.30 3.37 -2.37
N SER A 469 17.33 4.29 -2.24
CA SER A 469 17.53 5.74 -2.40
C SER A 469 18.33 6.09 -3.65
N SER A 470 18.03 5.42 -4.77
CA SER A 470 18.76 5.59 -6.02
C SER A 470 17.92 6.25 -7.10
N GLY A 471 18.57 7.12 -7.91
CA GLY A 471 17.91 7.96 -8.91
C GLY A 471 17.45 9.32 -8.34
N ASP A 472 17.07 10.22 -9.22
CA ASP A 472 16.70 11.58 -8.86
C ASP A 472 15.27 11.67 -8.33
N LEU A 473 14.31 11.28 -9.18
CA LEU A 473 12.88 11.34 -8.90
C LEU A 473 12.21 10.01 -9.28
N ILE A 474 11.25 9.61 -8.46
CA ILE A 474 10.42 8.42 -8.71
C ILE A 474 8.96 8.83 -8.71
N TYR A 475 8.22 8.52 -9.79
CA TYR A 475 6.77 8.70 -9.85
C TYR A 475 6.09 7.38 -9.52
N LEU A 476 5.35 7.37 -8.41
CA LEU A 476 4.69 6.18 -7.91
C LEU A 476 3.39 6.55 -7.18
N GLY A 477 2.74 5.58 -6.59
CA GLY A 477 1.61 5.75 -5.70
C GLY A 477 1.65 4.72 -4.58
N LEU A 478 1.04 5.05 -3.46
CA LEU A 478 0.84 4.17 -2.33
C LEU A 478 -0.64 3.85 -2.16
N THR A 479 -0.93 2.68 -1.65
CA THR A 479 -2.25 2.39 -1.09
C THR A 479 -2.43 3.21 0.19
N GLY A 480 -3.63 3.71 0.41
CA GLY A 480 -3.96 4.49 1.61
C GLY A 480 -4.99 3.77 2.47
N GLY A 481 -5.46 4.47 3.49
CA GLY A 481 -6.49 3.99 4.42
C GLY A 481 -7.18 5.16 5.13
N ASP A 482 -8.07 4.83 6.05
CA ASP A 482 -8.82 5.82 6.83
C ASP A 482 -7.93 6.51 7.88
N GLU A 483 -6.96 5.77 8.43
CA GLU A 483 -6.13 6.22 9.54
C GLU A 483 -4.78 6.78 9.07
N PRO A 484 -4.44 8.04 9.40
CA PRO A 484 -3.14 8.61 9.04
C PRO A 484 -1.95 7.83 9.61
N ASN A 485 -2.09 7.22 10.79
CA ASN A 485 -1.07 6.35 11.37
C ASN A 485 -0.76 5.09 10.56
N GLY A 486 -1.64 4.67 9.65
CA GLY A 486 -1.32 3.64 8.66
C GLY A 486 -0.16 4.03 7.73
N GLY A 487 0.16 5.32 7.62
CA GLY A 487 1.31 5.86 6.89
C GLY A 487 2.56 6.11 7.76
N SER A 488 2.62 5.62 9.00
CA SER A 488 3.77 5.85 9.89
C SER A 488 5.09 5.35 9.29
N ASN A 489 5.08 4.23 8.58
CA ASN A 489 6.24 3.71 7.86
C ASN A 489 6.74 4.65 6.74
N VAL A 490 5.89 5.53 6.22
CA VAL A 490 6.22 6.47 5.13
C VAL A 490 6.62 7.85 5.65
N TYR A 491 5.95 8.32 6.69
CA TYR A 491 6.01 9.74 7.07
C TYR A 491 6.73 10.00 8.39
N ARG A 492 6.91 9.01 9.28
CA ARG A 492 7.80 9.17 10.42
C ARG A 492 9.26 9.24 9.99
N SER A 493 10.06 10.01 10.71
CA SER A 493 11.49 10.22 10.42
C SER A 493 12.30 8.92 10.30
N CYS A 494 11.96 7.89 11.11
CA CYS A 494 12.57 6.56 11.06
C CYS A 494 11.67 5.51 10.37
N GLY A 495 10.69 5.93 9.60
CA GLY A 495 9.83 5.01 8.86
C GLY A 495 10.59 4.22 7.80
N SER A 496 10.31 2.93 7.69
CA SER A 496 10.99 2.01 6.74
C SER A 496 10.80 2.39 5.26
N LEU A 497 9.80 3.23 4.96
CA LEU A 497 9.50 3.80 3.64
C LEU A 497 9.63 5.34 3.59
N HIS A 498 10.41 5.95 4.49
CA HIS A 498 10.68 7.40 4.44
C HIS A 498 11.62 7.74 3.27
N ALA A 499 11.22 7.33 2.07
CA ALA A 499 12.08 7.14 0.89
C ALA A 499 12.64 8.44 0.29
N TYR A 500 12.03 9.60 0.57
CA TYR A 500 12.59 10.87 0.09
C TYR A 500 13.81 11.31 0.91
N ARG A 501 13.98 10.83 2.17
CA ARG A 501 15.07 11.23 3.06
C ARG A 501 15.29 10.21 4.20
N TYR A 502 15.84 9.04 3.92
CA TYR A 502 16.15 8.03 4.95
C TYR A 502 17.11 8.54 6.04
N SER A 503 17.99 9.49 5.69
CA SER A 503 18.90 10.13 6.67
C SER A 503 18.19 10.92 7.77
N ALA A 504 16.88 11.19 7.64
CA ALA A 504 16.10 11.84 8.71
C ALA A 504 16.03 11.01 9.99
N CYS A 505 16.19 9.69 9.91
CA CYS A 505 16.23 8.85 11.10
C CYS A 505 17.42 9.16 12.02
N ASP A 506 18.59 9.41 11.44
CA ASP A 506 19.80 9.76 12.19
C ASP A 506 19.89 11.28 12.49
N GLU A 507 19.35 12.11 11.60
CA GLU A 507 19.45 13.56 11.63
C GLU A 507 18.07 14.20 11.31
N PRO A 508 17.02 14.01 12.16
CA PRO A 508 15.72 14.64 11.95
C PRO A 508 15.83 16.16 12.12
N ASP A 509 15.10 16.89 11.27
CA ASP A 509 14.92 18.32 11.47
C ASP A 509 13.69 18.62 12.36
N ASP A 510 13.42 19.90 12.61
CA ASP A 510 12.31 20.33 13.46
C ASP A 510 10.94 19.91 12.86
N ILE A 511 10.85 19.81 11.55
CA ILE A 511 9.61 19.41 10.85
C ILE A 511 9.41 17.89 11.00
N ASP A 512 10.45 17.09 10.79
CA ASP A 512 10.38 15.63 10.98
C ASP A 512 9.97 15.29 12.42
N THR A 513 10.63 15.95 13.40
CA THR A 513 10.29 15.79 14.83
C THR A 513 8.84 16.14 15.10
N ARG A 514 8.33 17.24 14.51
CA ARG A 514 6.95 17.66 14.73
C ARG A 514 5.95 16.72 14.06
N ILE A 515 6.26 16.17 12.89
CA ILE A 515 5.45 15.15 12.22
C ILE A 515 5.32 13.90 13.10
N ASP A 516 6.43 13.43 13.67
CA ASP A 516 6.43 12.28 14.59
C ASP A 516 5.55 12.54 15.82
N GLU A 517 5.65 13.74 16.43
CA GLU A 517 4.79 14.16 17.54
C GLU A 517 3.31 14.18 17.15
N LEU A 518 2.96 14.72 15.97
CA LEU A 518 1.57 14.86 15.53
C LEU A 518 0.92 13.51 15.25
N LEU A 519 1.66 12.57 14.67
CA LEU A 519 1.22 11.19 14.50
C LEU A 519 0.96 10.53 15.86
N ALA A 520 1.83 10.75 16.84
CA ALA A 520 1.65 10.25 18.20
C ALA A 520 0.43 10.87 18.90
N LEU A 521 0.27 12.20 18.83
CA LEU A 521 -0.86 12.91 19.44
C LEU A 521 -2.21 12.49 18.84
N GLY A 522 -2.29 12.43 17.49
CA GLY A 522 -3.51 12.03 16.80
C GLY A 522 -3.90 10.58 17.06
N ALA A 523 -2.93 9.69 17.27
CA ALA A 523 -3.18 8.30 17.64
C ALA A 523 -3.52 8.13 19.14
N GLY A 524 -3.07 9.07 20.00
CA GLY A 524 -3.20 9.00 21.46
C GLY A 524 -4.55 9.48 22.02
N THR A 525 -5.51 9.81 21.18
CA THR A 525 -6.84 10.30 21.61
C THR A 525 -7.97 9.57 20.90
N PHE A 526 -9.08 9.32 21.62
CA PHE A 526 -10.33 8.85 21.02
C PHE A 526 -11.26 10.01 20.62
N ASP A 527 -10.95 11.25 21.00
CA ASP A 527 -11.66 12.43 20.51
C ASP A 527 -11.28 12.68 19.05
N ILE A 528 -12.23 12.42 18.16
CA ILE A 528 -12.01 12.53 16.71
C ILE A 528 -11.76 13.98 16.28
N ASP A 529 -12.42 14.95 16.93
CA ASP A 529 -12.24 16.37 16.60
C ASP A 529 -10.83 16.83 17.01
N GLU A 530 -10.36 16.40 18.21
CA GLU A 530 -8.99 16.66 18.65
C GLU A 530 -7.96 15.98 17.73
N ALA A 531 -8.18 14.71 17.38
CA ALA A 531 -7.30 13.99 16.46
C ALA A 531 -7.23 14.68 15.08
N PHE A 532 -8.38 15.17 14.59
CA PHE A 532 -8.45 15.90 13.32
C PHE A 532 -7.59 17.18 13.34
N GLU A 533 -7.59 17.94 14.45
CA GLU A 533 -6.75 19.13 14.57
C GLU A 533 -5.26 18.81 14.44
N TYR A 534 -4.78 17.72 15.09
CA TYR A 534 -3.39 17.26 14.95
C TYR A 534 -3.08 16.82 13.52
N TYR A 535 -4.01 16.10 12.89
CA TYR A 535 -3.79 15.62 11.52
C TYR A 535 -3.95 16.72 10.46
N VAL A 536 -4.62 17.83 10.73
CA VAL A 536 -4.58 19.01 9.87
C VAL A 536 -3.16 19.61 9.85
N GLU A 537 -2.55 19.84 11.03
CA GLU A 537 -1.18 20.37 11.12
C GLU A 537 -0.18 19.39 10.46
N TYR A 538 -0.31 18.10 10.71
CA TYR A 538 0.48 17.04 10.07
C TYR A 538 0.45 17.14 8.53
N GLN A 539 -0.74 17.25 7.96
CA GLN A 539 -0.91 17.39 6.51
C GLN A 539 -0.38 18.70 5.97
N GLN A 540 -0.51 19.79 6.72
CA GLN A 540 0.06 21.09 6.35
C GLN A 540 1.59 21.05 6.31
N LEU A 541 2.23 20.43 7.29
CA LEU A 541 3.69 20.29 7.32
C LEU A 541 4.20 19.43 6.17
N LEU A 542 3.62 18.25 5.94
CA LEU A 542 4.06 17.36 4.87
C LEU A 542 3.82 17.94 3.48
N SER A 543 2.68 18.60 3.27
CA SER A 543 2.41 19.27 1.99
C SER A 543 3.33 20.47 1.75
N ALA A 544 3.79 21.17 2.80
CA ALA A 544 4.78 22.23 2.70
C ALA A 544 6.20 21.72 2.51
N GLN A 545 6.55 20.59 3.15
CA GLN A 545 7.89 19.99 3.05
C GLN A 545 8.17 19.43 1.64
N LEU A 546 7.13 18.91 0.96
CA LEU A 546 7.22 18.43 -0.43
C LEU A 546 8.30 17.33 -0.64
N GLY A 547 8.52 16.45 0.31
CA GLY A 547 9.32 15.25 0.10
C GLY A 547 8.64 14.34 -0.92
N TYR A 548 7.33 14.18 -0.77
CA TYR A 548 6.41 13.66 -1.77
C TYR A 548 5.60 14.81 -2.36
N VAL A 549 5.67 15.01 -3.67
CA VAL A 549 4.93 16.02 -4.39
C VAL A 549 3.70 15.40 -5.01
N TYR A 550 2.53 15.63 -4.41
CA TYR A 550 1.27 14.99 -4.79
C TYR A 550 0.76 15.53 -6.13
N THR A 551 0.22 14.63 -6.97
CA THR A 551 -0.27 14.95 -8.30
C THR A 551 -1.79 14.77 -8.40
N VAL A 552 -2.27 13.73 -9.06
CA VAL A 552 -3.68 13.45 -9.27
C VAL A 552 -3.98 12.00 -8.92
N VAL A 553 -5.20 11.72 -8.48
CA VAL A 553 -5.65 10.36 -8.15
C VAL A 553 -6.88 10.00 -9.00
N GLN A 554 -6.87 8.78 -9.53
CA GLN A 554 -7.94 8.24 -10.36
C GLN A 554 -9.11 7.77 -9.49
N SER A 555 -10.35 7.93 -9.99
CA SER A 555 -11.54 7.27 -9.45
C SER A 555 -11.53 5.78 -9.75
N PHE A 556 -12.21 4.95 -8.94
CA PHE A 556 -12.28 3.52 -9.17
C PHE A 556 -13.10 3.16 -10.41
N GLN A 557 -12.57 2.23 -11.23
CA GLN A 557 -13.20 1.77 -12.45
C GLN A 557 -12.83 0.31 -12.73
N TYR A 558 -13.84 -0.54 -13.05
CA TYR A 558 -13.65 -1.95 -13.35
C TYR A 558 -14.57 -2.42 -14.49
N ALA A 559 -14.15 -3.46 -15.19
CA ALA A 559 -14.96 -4.20 -16.16
C ALA A 559 -14.79 -5.72 -15.97
#